data_8304ee22722938412749a9266e4bca84
#
_entry.id   8304ee22722938412749a9266e4bca84
#
_cell.length_a   1.000
_cell.length_b   1.000
_cell.length_c   1.000
_cell.angle_alpha   90.00
_cell.angle_beta   90.00
_cell.angle_gamma   90.00
#
_symmetry.space_group_name_H-M   'P 1'
#
loop_
_entity.id
_entity.type
_entity.pdbx_description
1 polymer ?
#
loop_
_entity_poly.entity_id
_entity_poly.type
_entity_poly.pdbx_seq_one_letter_code
_entity_poly.pdbx_strand_id
1 'polypeptide(L)'
;HTAYRRQRQMCIRDRAKPIDSLGNEGYRDEVDSMGVVKVPKNAYYGAQTSRSLENFNIGNDTMPRAMIRAFGILKKATAEANVELGNLDADIGSLICEASEEVVSGSLDAHFPLRIWQTGSGTQTNMNANEVISNRSIQIAGGLVGSKEPVHPNDHVNMSPVSYTHLTLP
;
A
#
# COMPACT_ATOMS: atom_id res chain seq x y z
N HIS A 1 1.00 -23.71 -22.27
CA HIS A 1 1.74 -22.98 -21.22
C HIS A 1 2.54 -21.78 -21.74
N THR A 2 3.10 -21.83 -22.95
CA THR A 2 3.97 -20.77 -23.51
C THR A 2 3.19 -19.56 -24.02
N ALA A 3 1.99 -19.74 -24.56
CA ALA A 3 1.15 -18.64 -25.05
C ALA A 3 0.60 -17.78 -23.90
N TYR A 4 0.20 -18.42 -22.80
CA TYR A 4 -0.28 -17.74 -21.58
C TYR A 4 0.81 -16.91 -20.88
N ARG A 5 2.07 -17.41 -20.87
CA ARG A 5 3.23 -16.64 -20.40
C ARG A 5 3.54 -15.43 -21.29
N ARG A 6 3.44 -15.55 -22.61
CA ARG A 6 3.67 -14.43 -23.54
C ARG A 6 2.59 -13.37 -23.43
N GLN A 7 1.32 -13.77 -23.25
CA GLN A 7 0.21 -12.84 -23.06
C GLN A 7 0.33 -12.10 -21.73
N ARG A 8 0.75 -12.77 -20.64
CA ARG A 8 1.08 -12.12 -19.37
C ARG A 8 2.25 -11.13 -19.49
N GLN A 9 3.29 -11.47 -20.23
CA GLN A 9 4.44 -10.58 -20.46
C GLN A 9 4.10 -9.39 -21.36
N MET A 10 3.18 -9.51 -22.31
CA MET A 10 2.69 -8.38 -23.10
C MET A 10 1.81 -7.42 -22.27
N CYS A 11 0.95 -7.94 -21.40
CA CYS A 11 0.16 -7.11 -20.48
C CYS A 11 1.02 -6.35 -19.45
N ILE A 12 2.19 -6.87 -19.08
CA ILE A 12 3.11 -6.21 -18.14
C ILE A 12 3.80 -4.98 -18.77
N ARG A 13 3.94 -4.94 -20.09
CA ARG A 13 4.67 -3.85 -20.77
C ARG A 13 3.87 -2.56 -20.92
N ASP A 14 2.53 -2.60 -20.87
CA ASP A 14 1.63 -1.45 -21.01
C ASP A 14 1.02 -0.95 -19.68
N ARG A 15 1.46 -1.50 -18.54
CA ARG A 15 0.97 -1.05 -17.24
C ARG A 15 1.48 0.36 -16.92
N ALA A 16 0.61 1.17 -16.34
CA ALA A 16 0.94 2.51 -15.93
C ALA A 16 2.21 2.51 -15.06
N LYS A 17 3.20 3.32 -15.42
CA LYS A 17 4.42 3.47 -14.63
C LYS A 17 4.07 3.99 -13.24
N PRO A 18 4.83 3.59 -12.19
CA PRO A 18 4.67 4.18 -10.87
C PRO A 18 4.86 5.69 -10.91
N ILE A 19 4.13 6.38 -10.04
CA ILE A 19 4.39 7.80 -9.76
C ILE A 19 5.60 7.85 -8.84
N ASP A 20 6.73 8.29 -9.35
CA ASP A 20 8.03 8.30 -8.66
C ASP A 20 8.32 9.61 -7.92
N SER A 21 7.48 10.63 -8.09
CA SER A 21 7.62 11.91 -7.41
C SER A 21 6.27 12.56 -7.07
N LEU A 22 6.19 13.18 -5.91
CA LEU A 22 5.03 13.96 -5.48
C LEU A 22 5.10 15.36 -6.08
N GLY A 23 4.55 15.54 -7.29
CA GLY A 23 4.37 16.85 -7.92
C GLY A 23 3.14 17.60 -7.37
N ASN A 24 2.97 18.84 -7.78
CA ASN A 24 1.87 19.70 -7.30
C ASN A 24 0.65 19.65 -8.24
N GLU A 25 0.07 18.46 -8.43
CA GLU A 25 -1.03 18.21 -9.38
C GLU A 25 -2.45 18.40 -8.78
N GLY A 26 -2.54 19.03 -7.61
CA GLY A 26 -3.79 19.21 -6.87
C GLY A 26 -4.11 18.07 -5.91
N TYR A 27 -5.34 18.07 -5.41
CA TYR A 27 -5.80 17.12 -4.38
C TYR A 27 -6.95 16.28 -4.90
N ARG A 28 -7.12 15.08 -4.33
CA ARG A 28 -8.30 14.25 -4.40
C ARG A 28 -8.93 14.16 -3.01
N ASP A 29 -10.23 14.00 -2.93
CA ASP A 29 -10.94 13.77 -1.69
C ASP A 29 -11.02 12.27 -1.42
N GLU A 30 -10.55 11.84 -0.25
CA GLU A 30 -10.73 10.48 0.26
C GLU A 30 -11.55 10.51 1.55
N VAL A 31 -12.29 9.45 1.81
CA VAL A 31 -13.17 9.32 2.97
C VAL A 31 -12.66 8.21 3.88
N ASP A 32 -12.56 8.51 5.17
CA ASP A 32 -12.36 7.53 6.23
C ASP A 32 -13.47 7.63 7.29
N SER A 33 -13.34 6.90 8.39
CA SER A 33 -14.31 6.93 9.50
C SER A 33 -14.45 8.30 10.19
N MET A 34 -13.50 9.20 9.99
CA MET A 34 -13.46 10.55 10.57
C MET A 34 -13.94 11.64 9.59
N GLY A 35 -14.27 11.26 8.35
CA GLY A 35 -14.77 12.18 7.32
C GLY A 35 -13.84 12.37 6.13
N VAL A 36 -14.07 13.42 5.36
CA VAL A 36 -13.32 13.72 4.13
C VAL A 36 -11.94 14.28 4.46
N VAL A 37 -10.93 13.83 3.74
CA VAL A 37 -9.53 14.30 3.80
C VAL A 37 -9.02 14.59 2.39
N LYS A 38 -8.30 15.67 2.23
CA LYS A 38 -7.61 16.01 0.98
C LYS A 38 -6.24 15.33 0.91
N VAL A 39 -6.06 14.51 -0.10
CA VAL A 39 -4.83 13.77 -0.37
C VAL A 39 -4.23 14.26 -1.68
N PRO A 40 -2.92 14.47 -1.83
CA PRO A 40 -2.32 14.83 -3.10
C PRO A 40 -2.68 13.81 -4.19
N LYS A 41 -3.06 14.27 -5.39
CA LYS A 41 -3.54 13.38 -6.46
C LYS A 41 -2.53 12.33 -6.87
N ASN A 42 -1.25 12.69 -6.85
CA ASN A 42 -0.13 11.83 -7.23
C ASN A 42 0.46 11.02 -6.07
N ALA A 43 -0.12 11.09 -4.86
CA ALA A 43 0.29 10.23 -3.75
C ALA A 43 -0.45 8.88 -3.80
N TYR A 44 0.27 7.78 -3.56
CA TYR A 44 -0.37 6.48 -3.32
C TYR A 44 -0.83 6.29 -1.87
N TYR A 45 -0.31 7.06 -0.92
CA TYR A 45 -0.90 7.06 0.41
C TYR A 45 -2.29 7.71 0.40
N GLY A 46 -3.09 7.42 1.42
CA GLY A 46 -4.49 7.82 1.49
C GLY A 46 -4.82 8.68 2.70
N ALA A 47 -6.09 8.63 3.11
CA ALA A 47 -6.66 9.46 4.17
C ALA A 47 -5.97 9.27 5.53
N GLN A 48 -5.69 8.01 5.93
CA GLN A 48 -5.08 7.70 7.23
C GLN A 48 -3.66 8.28 7.33
N THR A 49 -2.86 8.14 6.27
CA THR A 49 -1.52 8.71 6.21
C THR A 49 -1.56 10.24 6.22
N SER A 50 -2.48 10.86 5.48
CA SER A 50 -2.64 12.33 5.47
C SER A 50 -2.98 12.86 6.87
N ARG A 51 -3.90 12.23 7.60
CA ARG A 51 -4.20 12.59 9.00
C ARG A 51 -3.00 12.41 9.92
N SER A 52 -2.22 11.36 9.73
CA SER A 52 -1.00 11.13 10.51
C SER A 52 0.02 12.24 10.29
N LEU A 53 0.18 12.72 9.05
CA LEU A 53 1.06 13.86 8.73
C LEU A 53 0.61 15.15 9.40
N GLU A 54 -0.69 15.40 9.48
CA GLU A 54 -1.26 16.57 10.17
C GLU A 54 -1.07 16.49 11.69
N ASN A 55 -1.39 15.32 12.28
CA ASN A 55 -1.40 15.14 13.73
C ASN A 55 -0.02 14.92 14.34
N PHE A 56 0.93 14.36 13.59
CA PHE A 56 2.26 13.97 14.08
C PHE A 56 3.39 14.64 13.28
N ASN A 57 3.29 15.93 13.04
CA ASN A 57 4.36 16.70 12.42
C ASN A 57 5.47 17.04 13.43
N ILE A 58 6.12 16.01 13.99
CA ILE A 58 7.12 16.10 15.04
C ILE A 58 8.47 15.59 14.51
N GLY A 59 9.48 16.44 14.61
CA GLY A 59 10.82 16.13 14.11
C GLY A 59 10.90 16.14 12.58
N ASN A 60 12.07 15.77 12.04
CA ASN A 60 12.32 15.73 10.58
C ASN A 60 12.63 14.33 10.07
N ASP A 61 12.88 13.37 10.97
CA ASP A 61 13.25 12.03 10.58
C ASP A 61 12.03 11.25 10.09
N THR A 62 12.15 10.59 8.95
CA THR A 62 11.14 9.72 8.38
C THR A 62 11.46 8.25 8.66
N MET A 63 10.49 7.36 8.40
CA MET A 63 10.71 5.93 8.58
C MET A 63 11.91 5.43 7.75
N PRO A 64 12.84 4.67 8.37
CA PRO A 64 14.01 4.15 7.66
C PRO A 64 13.60 3.28 6.48
N ARG A 65 14.35 3.38 5.36
CA ARG A 65 14.12 2.57 4.15
C ARG A 65 14.08 1.05 4.44
N ALA A 66 14.89 0.58 5.38
CA ALA A 66 14.90 -0.83 5.78
C ALA A 66 13.55 -1.28 6.36
N MET A 67 12.86 -0.41 7.12
CA MET A 67 11.53 -0.68 7.66
C MET A 67 10.47 -0.73 6.55
N ILE A 68 10.51 0.23 5.63
CA ILE A 68 9.60 0.27 4.46
C ILE A 68 9.76 -1.02 3.63
N ARG A 69 11.00 -1.41 3.36
CA ARG A 69 11.30 -2.66 2.65
C ARG A 69 10.77 -3.89 3.39
N ALA A 70 10.90 -3.93 4.72
CA ALA A 70 10.39 -5.03 5.54
C ALA A 70 8.85 -5.12 5.44
N PHE A 71 8.13 -3.99 5.44
CA PHE A 71 6.69 -3.98 5.19
C PHE A 71 6.34 -4.53 3.81
N GLY A 72 7.06 -4.16 2.76
CA GLY A 72 6.84 -4.72 1.43
C GLY A 72 6.97 -6.24 1.40
N ILE A 73 8.04 -6.79 2.01
CA ILE A 73 8.25 -8.24 2.13
C ILE A 73 7.12 -8.90 2.92
N LEU A 74 6.74 -8.33 4.06
CA LEU A 74 5.67 -8.85 4.90
C LEU A 74 4.34 -8.89 4.15
N LYS A 75 3.94 -7.79 3.49
CA LYS A 75 2.67 -7.71 2.78
C LYS A 75 2.61 -8.65 1.58
N LYS A 76 3.71 -8.83 0.87
CA LYS A 76 3.83 -9.84 -0.19
C LYS A 76 3.61 -11.26 0.37
N ALA A 77 4.36 -11.64 1.39
CA ALA A 77 4.25 -12.97 1.99
C ALA A 77 2.86 -13.26 2.57
N THR A 78 2.21 -12.25 3.20
CA THR A 78 0.85 -12.43 3.72
C THR A 78 -0.19 -12.56 2.60
N ALA A 79 -0.03 -11.84 1.48
CA ALA A 79 -0.92 -11.99 0.34
C ALA A 79 -0.80 -13.38 -0.30
N GLU A 80 0.44 -13.87 -0.51
CA GLU A 80 0.70 -15.22 -1.02
C GLU A 80 0.07 -16.29 -0.10
N ALA A 81 0.28 -16.20 1.21
CA ALA A 81 -0.30 -17.13 2.18
C ALA A 81 -1.83 -17.10 2.18
N ASN A 82 -2.45 -15.91 2.10
CA ASN A 82 -3.92 -15.80 2.09
C ASN A 82 -4.53 -16.35 0.78
N VAL A 83 -3.85 -16.23 -0.34
CA VAL A 83 -4.27 -16.87 -1.60
C VAL A 83 -4.20 -18.40 -1.48
N GLU A 84 -3.11 -18.95 -0.93
CA GLU A 84 -2.96 -20.39 -0.71
C GLU A 84 -4.03 -20.96 0.25
N LEU A 85 -4.40 -20.18 1.28
CA LEU A 85 -5.44 -20.53 2.24
C LEU A 85 -6.88 -20.34 1.68
N GLY A 86 -7.03 -19.76 0.49
CA GLY A 86 -8.33 -19.47 -0.09
C GLY A 86 -9.09 -18.31 0.56
N ASN A 87 -8.40 -17.47 1.35
CA ASN A 87 -8.99 -16.31 2.00
C ASN A 87 -8.96 -15.05 1.10
N LEU A 88 -8.07 -15.01 0.11
CA LEU A 88 -7.88 -13.90 -0.81
C LEU A 88 -7.98 -14.41 -2.25
N ASP A 89 -8.70 -13.68 -3.08
CA ASP A 89 -8.79 -13.95 -4.51
C ASP A 89 -7.40 -13.89 -5.17
N ALA A 90 -7.12 -14.81 -6.09
CA ALA A 90 -5.81 -14.97 -6.71
C ALA A 90 -5.41 -13.74 -7.56
N ASP A 91 -6.38 -13.10 -8.24
CA ASP A 91 -6.10 -11.92 -9.06
C ASP A 91 -5.78 -10.71 -8.17
N ILE A 92 -6.52 -10.53 -7.06
CA ILE A 92 -6.24 -9.50 -6.06
C ILE A 92 -4.89 -9.76 -5.39
N GLY A 93 -4.60 -10.99 -5.01
CA GLY A 93 -3.32 -11.39 -4.44
C GLY A 93 -2.14 -11.09 -5.36
N SER A 94 -2.28 -11.35 -6.66
CA SER A 94 -1.26 -11.05 -7.66
C SER A 94 -0.98 -9.54 -7.76
N LEU A 95 -2.02 -8.70 -7.74
CA LEU A 95 -1.88 -7.23 -7.74
C LEU A 95 -1.15 -6.72 -6.49
N ILE A 96 -1.50 -7.26 -5.32
CA ILE A 96 -0.84 -6.90 -4.06
C ILE A 96 0.63 -7.33 -4.07
N CYS A 97 0.94 -8.52 -4.56
CA CYS A 97 2.32 -9.00 -4.66
C CYS A 97 3.17 -8.12 -5.58
N GLU A 98 2.62 -7.71 -6.73
CA GLU A 98 3.31 -6.84 -7.68
C GLU A 98 3.58 -5.46 -7.07
N ALA A 99 2.58 -4.82 -6.46
CA ALA A 99 2.74 -3.53 -5.79
C ALA A 99 3.72 -3.61 -4.60
N SER A 100 3.68 -4.72 -3.84
CA SER A 100 4.60 -4.95 -2.72
C SER A 100 6.05 -5.11 -3.19
N GLU A 101 6.30 -5.73 -4.34
CA GLU A 101 7.62 -5.83 -4.96
C GLU A 101 8.19 -4.44 -5.32
N GLU A 102 7.35 -3.54 -5.81
CA GLU A 102 7.75 -2.14 -6.07
C GLU A 102 8.11 -1.40 -4.77
N VAL A 103 7.44 -1.68 -3.63
CA VAL A 103 7.85 -1.19 -2.31
C VAL A 103 9.20 -1.78 -1.90
N VAL A 104 9.41 -3.08 -2.11
CA VAL A 104 10.69 -3.75 -1.78
C VAL A 104 11.84 -3.18 -2.61
N SER A 105 11.63 -2.88 -3.88
CA SER A 105 12.64 -2.31 -4.79
C SER A 105 12.99 -0.85 -4.48
N GLY A 106 12.07 -0.09 -3.84
CA GLY A 106 12.23 1.33 -3.53
C GLY A 106 11.57 2.28 -4.52
N SER A 107 10.91 1.76 -5.54
CA SER A 107 10.25 2.58 -6.56
C SER A 107 9.12 3.46 -5.99
N LEU A 108 8.63 3.13 -4.80
CA LEU A 108 7.54 3.82 -4.13
C LEU A 108 7.97 4.58 -2.87
N ASP A 109 9.27 4.75 -2.62
CA ASP A 109 9.78 5.35 -1.38
C ASP A 109 9.25 6.77 -1.12
N ALA A 110 9.00 7.57 -2.16
CA ALA A 110 8.43 8.92 -2.05
C ALA A 110 7.02 8.95 -1.42
N HIS A 111 6.33 7.80 -1.39
CA HIS A 111 4.98 7.68 -0.84
C HIS A 111 4.93 7.23 0.64
N PHE A 112 6.09 7.24 1.32
CA PHE A 112 6.24 6.93 2.75
C PHE A 112 6.75 8.16 3.53
N PRO A 113 5.94 9.22 3.64
CA PRO A 113 6.39 10.50 4.20
C PRO A 113 6.29 10.56 5.73
N LEU A 114 5.80 9.52 6.41
CA LEU A 114 5.52 9.55 7.84
C LEU A 114 6.77 9.75 8.69
N ARG A 115 6.62 10.57 9.72
CA ARG A 115 7.66 10.81 10.72
C ARG A 115 7.82 9.61 11.65
N ILE A 116 9.03 9.43 12.23
CA ILE A 116 9.27 8.37 13.21
C ILE A 116 8.53 8.61 14.53
N TRP A 117 8.31 9.87 14.89
CA TRP A 117 7.62 10.31 16.10
C TRP A 117 6.11 10.29 15.88
N GLN A 118 5.54 9.10 15.88
CA GLN A 118 4.12 8.81 15.76
C GLN A 118 3.67 7.96 16.96
N THR A 119 2.49 7.34 16.93
CA THR A 119 2.06 6.43 18.01
C THR A 119 3.02 5.26 18.17
N GLY A 120 3.28 4.85 19.41
CA GLY A 120 4.23 3.79 19.75
C GLY A 120 3.87 2.40 19.23
N SER A 121 2.62 2.18 18.77
CA SER A 121 2.16 0.91 18.20
C SER A 121 2.64 0.66 16.75
N GLY A 122 3.13 1.69 16.05
CA GLY A 122 3.53 1.58 14.63
C GLY A 122 2.37 1.44 13.64
N THR A 123 1.14 1.62 14.11
CA THR A 123 -0.07 1.38 13.30
C THR A 123 -0.16 2.32 12.10
N GLN A 124 0.30 3.57 12.21
CA GLN A 124 0.29 4.53 11.10
C GLN A 124 1.22 4.10 9.97
N THR A 125 2.41 3.59 10.27
CA THR A 125 3.32 3.07 9.24
C THR A 125 2.74 1.85 8.54
N ASN A 126 2.08 0.95 9.28
CA ASN A 126 1.36 -0.18 8.68
C ASN A 126 0.23 0.32 7.76
N MET A 127 -0.56 1.31 8.20
CA MET A 127 -1.63 1.87 7.36
C MET A 127 -1.07 2.58 6.13
N ASN A 128 0.04 3.30 6.24
CA ASN A 128 0.73 3.89 5.09
C ASN A 128 1.11 2.80 4.05
N ALA A 129 1.70 1.70 4.49
CA ALA A 129 2.03 0.58 3.60
C ALA A 129 0.76 0.00 2.95
N ASN A 130 -0.32 -0.19 3.72
CA ASN A 130 -1.59 -0.71 3.19
C ASN A 130 -2.18 0.21 2.11
N GLU A 131 -2.22 1.52 2.37
CA GLU A 131 -2.75 2.51 1.43
C GLU A 131 -1.91 2.59 0.16
N VAL A 132 -0.58 2.63 0.27
CA VAL A 132 0.33 2.69 -0.88
C VAL A 132 0.19 1.44 -1.75
N ILE A 133 0.22 0.25 -1.15
CA ILE A 133 0.09 -1.02 -1.89
C ILE A 133 -1.30 -1.11 -2.53
N SER A 134 -2.37 -0.79 -1.80
CA SER A 134 -3.73 -0.81 -2.34
C SER A 134 -3.88 0.12 -3.54
N ASN A 135 -3.51 1.40 -3.39
CA ASN A 135 -3.64 2.38 -4.46
C ASN A 135 -2.76 2.07 -5.68
N ARG A 136 -1.57 1.52 -5.46
CA ARG A 136 -0.74 1.05 -6.57
C ARG A 136 -1.36 -0.16 -7.28
N SER A 137 -1.89 -1.12 -6.54
CA SER A 137 -2.62 -2.27 -7.07
C SER A 137 -3.83 -1.84 -7.91
N ILE A 138 -4.60 -0.85 -7.44
CA ILE A 138 -5.73 -0.26 -8.16
C ILE A 138 -5.26 0.35 -9.49
N GLN A 139 -4.16 1.10 -9.48
CA GLN A 139 -3.61 1.69 -10.71
C GLN A 139 -3.12 0.61 -11.69
N ILE A 140 -2.46 -0.45 -11.22
CA ILE A 140 -2.03 -1.59 -12.04
C ILE A 140 -3.25 -2.25 -12.70
N ALA A 141 -4.38 -2.35 -11.99
CA ALA A 141 -5.63 -2.86 -12.51
C ALA A 141 -6.37 -1.88 -13.46
N GLY A 142 -5.85 -0.66 -13.66
CA GLY A 142 -6.49 0.37 -14.48
C GLY A 142 -7.63 1.12 -13.79
N GLY A 143 -7.76 0.99 -12.47
CA GLY A 143 -8.74 1.68 -11.65
C GLY A 143 -8.33 3.10 -11.23
N LEU A 144 -9.23 3.79 -10.56
CA LEU A 144 -9.02 5.14 -10.04
C LEU A 144 -8.35 5.08 -8.65
N VAL A 145 -7.17 5.68 -8.51
CA VAL A 145 -6.46 5.79 -7.23
C VAL A 145 -7.34 6.47 -6.18
N GLY A 146 -7.47 5.85 -5.01
CA GLY A 146 -8.35 6.32 -3.93
C GLY A 146 -9.76 5.71 -3.94
N SER A 147 -10.15 4.94 -4.97
CA SER A 147 -11.46 4.30 -5.06
C SER A 147 -11.66 3.16 -4.06
N LYS A 148 -10.58 2.56 -3.56
CA LYS A 148 -10.56 1.34 -2.75
C LYS A 148 -11.05 0.08 -3.49
N GLU A 149 -11.20 0.14 -4.80
CA GLU A 149 -11.61 -0.97 -5.68
C GLU A 149 -10.63 -1.12 -6.85
N PRO A 150 -10.24 -2.34 -7.23
CA PRO A 150 -10.65 -3.65 -6.68
C PRO A 150 -9.90 -4.07 -5.40
N VAL A 151 -8.92 -3.30 -4.92
CA VAL A 151 -8.08 -3.65 -3.77
C VAL A 151 -8.35 -2.68 -2.62
N HIS A 152 -8.91 -3.18 -1.51
CA HIS A 152 -9.15 -2.39 -0.31
C HIS A 152 -7.97 -2.47 0.67
N PRO A 153 -7.50 -1.34 1.25
CA PRO A 153 -6.31 -1.32 2.11
C PRO A 153 -6.48 -2.15 3.39
N ASN A 154 -7.68 -2.15 4.00
CA ASN A 154 -7.92 -2.92 5.23
C ASN A 154 -8.34 -4.36 4.96
N ASP A 155 -9.24 -4.57 4.00
CA ASP A 155 -9.89 -5.87 3.82
C ASP A 155 -9.01 -6.85 3.02
N HIS A 156 -8.13 -6.34 2.15
CA HIS A 156 -7.25 -7.14 1.30
C HIS A 156 -5.78 -7.04 1.71
N VAL A 157 -5.20 -5.82 1.76
CA VAL A 157 -3.77 -5.65 2.04
C VAL A 157 -3.43 -5.88 3.51
N ASN A 158 -4.33 -5.50 4.42
CA ASN A 158 -4.14 -5.69 5.87
C ASN A 158 -4.64 -7.06 6.37
N MET A 159 -5.11 -7.91 5.47
CA MET A 159 -5.53 -9.26 5.82
C MET A 159 -4.33 -10.05 6.34
N SER A 160 -4.38 -10.44 7.62
CA SER A 160 -3.36 -11.25 8.26
C SER A 160 -3.91 -12.64 8.56
N PRO A 161 -3.17 -13.70 8.27
CA PRO A 161 -3.55 -15.05 8.68
C PRO A 161 -3.46 -15.25 10.20
N VAL A 162 -2.80 -14.30 10.89
CA VAL A 162 -2.64 -14.33 12.36
C VAL A 162 -3.41 -13.16 12.97
N SER A 163 -4.35 -13.47 13.84
CA SER A 163 -5.07 -12.47 14.63
C SER A 163 -4.12 -11.67 15.51
N TYR A 164 -4.36 -10.38 15.68
CA TYR A 164 -3.63 -9.47 16.59
C TYR A 164 -3.53 -10.01 18.03
N THR A 165 -4.44 -10.89 18.44
CA THR A 165 -4.46 -11.52 19.76
C THR A 165 -3.25 -12.42 20.04
N HIS A 166 -2.50 -12.83 19.03
CA HIS A 166 -1.28 -13.66 19.20
C HIS A 166 0.01 -12.85 19.33
N LEU A 167 -0.05 -11.53 19.12
CA LEU A 167 1.09 -10.61 19.26
C LEU A 167 1.12 -9.88 20.60
N THR A 168 0.15 -10.08 21.46
CA THR A 168 0.26 -9.69 22.88
C THR A 168 1.17 -10.73 23.56
N LEU A 169 2.45 -10.36 23.65
CA LEU A 169 3.41 -11.09 24.48
C LEU A 169 2.88 -11.21 25.92
N PRO A 170 3.12 -12.35 26.59
CA PRO A 170 2.76 -12.56 27.97
C PRO A 170 3.43 -11.57 28.91
#